data_eda01bf67885cb2ac6fb7c2ba47e7a12
#
_entry.id   eda01bf67885cb2ac6fb7c2ba47e7a12
#
_cell.length_a   1.000
_cell.length_b   1.000
_cell.length_c   1.000
_cell.angle_alpha   90.00
_cell.angle_beta   90.00
_cell.angle_gamma   90.00
#
_symmetry.space_group_name_H-M   'P 1'
#
loop_
_entity.id
_entity.type
_entity.pdbx_description
1 polymer ?
#
loop_
_entity_poly.entity_id
_entity_poly.type
_entity_poly.pdbx_seq_one_letter_code
_entity_poly.pdbx_strand_id
1 'polypeptide(L)'
;MEAIKSGDNYTLKPTPGNPRSIGRWGRMYLSYLQDSHPDRYNSEVQSEGFWDCLTDLNEEASNRLQLIIQQMKTAEGITEDLKRKDAMAWIGRMNSIKARAEEIVIHELIYTEEEK
;
A
#
# COMPACT_ATOMS: atom_id res chain seq x y z
N MET A 1 23.42 -17.79 6.98
CA MET A 1 23.15 -17.10 6.31
C MET A 1 23.11 -16.80 5.82
N GLU A 2 22.57 -17.08 5.97
CA GLU A 2 22.11 -16.49 5.23
C GLU A 2 22.36 -16.01 4.58
N ALA A 3 22.46 -16.49 4.76
CA ALA A 3 22.31 -15.75 3.97
C ALA A 3 22.54 -15.36 3.57
N ILE A 4 22.56 -15.65 3.76
CA ILE A 4 22.48 -14.94 3.20
C ILE A 4 22.82 -14.45 2.99
N LYS A 5 22.98 -14.67 3.11
CA LYS A 5 23.04 -13.90 2.66
C LYS A 5 23.22 -13.19 2.31
N SER A 6 23.39 -13.74 2.52
CA SER A 6 23.29 -12.86 1.96
C SER A 6 23.27 -12.32 1.52
N GLY A 7 23.54 -12.71 1.58
CA GLY A 7 23.09 -12.05 1.00
C GLY A 7 22.99 -12.07 0.53
N ASP A 8 22.77 -12.59 0.51
CA ASP A 8 22.26 -12.60 -0.03
C ASP A 8 22.00 -12.91 -0.46
N ASN A 9 21.89 -13.54 -0.49
CA ASN A 9 21.30 -13.76 -1.03
C ASN A 9 20.77 -14.05 -1.10
N TYR A 10 20.33 -14.39 -1.05
CA TYR A 10 19.42 -14.69 -1.14
C TYR A 10 18.66 -14.75 -2.04
N THR A 11 18.51 -15.32 -2.60
CA THR A 11 17.72 -15.40 -3.47
C THR A 11 16.64 -15.19 -3.51
N LEU A 12 16.37 -15.03 -3.69
CA LEU A 12 15.62 -15.01 -3.44
C LEU A 12 14.33 -14.92 -3.80
N LYS A 13 13.83 -15.68 -4.10
CA LYS A 13 12.45 -15.75 -4.23
C LYS A 13 11.77 -15.58 -2.91
N PRO A 14 10.75 -14.70 -2.82
CA PRO A 14 10.08 -14.53 -1.53
C PRO A 14 9.43 -15.82 -1.08
N THR A 15 9.50 -16.09 0.20
CA THR A 15 8.84 -17.23 0.77
C THR A 15 7.62 -16.76 1.57
N PRO A 16 6.66 -17.66 1.79
CA PRO A 16 5.55 -17.29 2.69
C PRO A 16 6.11 -16.85 4.04
N GLY A 17 5.63 -15.74 4.53
CA GLY A 17 6.11 -15.20 5.77
C GLY A 17 7.18 -14.15 5.64
N ASN A 18 7.61 -13.84 4.43
CA ASN A 18 8.59 -12.79 4.21
C ASN A 18 7.89 -11.45 4.02
N PRO A 19 7.89 -10.58 5.04
CA PRO A 19 7.12 -9.32 4.95
C PRO A 19 7.60 -8.38 3.87
N ARG A 20 8.83 -8.56 3.38
CA ARG A 20 9.34 -7.64 2.37
C ARG A 20 8.67 -7.82 1.02
N SER A 21 8.04 -8.95 0.79
CA SER A 21 7.39 -9.21 -0.48
C SER A 21 5.98 -8.62 -0.55
N ILE A 22 5.41 -8.19 0.57
CA ILE A 22 4.03 -7.74 0.59
C ILE A 22 3.87 -6.24 0.39
N GLY A 23 4.96 -5.47 0.45
CA GLY A 23 4.91 -4.05 0.16
C GLY A 23 4.27 -3.21 1.26
N ARG A 24 4.14 -1.91 0.97
CA ARG A 24 3.66 -0.94 1.95
C ARG A 24 2.23 -1.23 2.41
N TRP A 25 1.34 -1.46 1.46
CA TRP A 25 -0.07 -1.64 1.79
C TRP A 25 -0.33 -2.97 2.48
N GLY A 26 0.39 -4.01 2.07
CA GLY A 26 0.27 -5.29 2.74
C GLY A 26 0.74 -5.21 4.17
N ARG A 27 1.83 -4.51 4.42
CA ARG A 27 2.33 -4.35 5.77
C ARG A 27 1.37 -3.55 6.64
N MET A 28 0.73 -2.55 6.05
CA MET A 28 -0.26 -1.76 6.78
C MET A 28 -1.45 -2.63 7.21
N TYR A 29 -1.92 -3.47 6.31
CA TYR A 29 -3.01 -4.38 6.64
C TYR A 29 -2.59 -5.37 7.71
N LEU A 30 -1.36 -5.88 7.60
CA LEU A 30 -0.84 -6.81 8.60
C LEU A 30 -0.81 -6.17 9.99
N SER A 31 -0.32 -4.94 10.07
CA SER A 31 -0.31 -4.22 11.35
C SER A 31 -1.72 -4.01 11.88
N TYR A 32 -2.63 -3.69 10.99
CA TYR A 32 -4.01 -3.49 11.37
C TYR A 32 -4.59 -4.78 11.99
N LEU A 33 -4.34 -5.93 11.37
CA LEU A 33 -4.80 -7.19 11.93
C LEU A 33 -4.17 -7.46 13.29
N GLN A 34 -2.87 -7.23 13.41
CA GLN A 34 -2.18 -7.48 14.68
C GLN A 34 -2.75 -6.63 15.80
N ASP A 35 -3.03 -5.37 15.51
CA ASP A 35 -3.44 -4.42 16.54
C ASP A 35 -4.93 -4.50 16.86
N SER A 36 -5.75 -4.68 15.84
CA SER A 36 -7.19 -4.58 16.01
C SER A 36 -7.89 -5.93 16.03
N HIS A 37 -7.30 -6.93 15.42
CA HIS A 37 -7.92 -8.26 15.32
C HIS A 37 -6.89 -9.34 15.55
N PRO A 38 -6.31 -9.43 16.76
CA PRO A 38 -5.22 -10.37 16.99
C PRO A 38 -5.62 -11.82 16.81
N ASP A 39 -6.87 -12.18 17.11
CA ASP A 39 -7.32 -13.56 16.92
C ASP A 39 -7.34 -13.91 15.43
N ARG A 40 -7.84 -12.98 14.61
CA ARG A 40 -7.82 -13.18 13.17
C ARG A 40 -6.40 -13.24 12.63
N TYR A 41 -5.54 -12.39 13.15
CA TYR A 41 -4.15 -12.39 12.72
C TYR A 41 -3.53 -13.76 12.95
N ASN A 42 -3.69 -14.29 14.17
CA ASN A 42 -3.11 -15.57 14.50
C ASN A 42 -3.64 -16.70 13.62
N SER A 43 -4.91 -16.63 13.28
CA SER A 43 -5.54 -17.64 12.46
C SER A 43 -5.11 -17.53 11.00
N GLU A 44 -5.14 -16.30 10.47
CA GLU A 44 -4.92 -16.10 9.04
C GLU A 44 -3.46 -16.23 8.65
N VAL A 45 -2.55 -15.85 9.55
CA VAL A 45 -1.13 -15.92 9.22
C VAL A 45 -0.67 -17.37 8.99
N GLN A 46 -1.41 -18.33 9.53
CA GLN A 46 -1.11 -19.74 9.35
C GLN A 46 -1.78 -20.33 8.12
N SER A 47 -2.63 -19.57 7.47
CA SER A 47 -3.35 -20.05 6.30
C SER A 47 -2.45 -20.08 5.08
N GLU A 48 -2.62 -21.12 4.29
CA GLU A 48 -1.94 -21.19 3.01
C GLU A 48 -2.46 -20.07 2.12
N GLY A 49 -1.55 -19.34 1.48
CA GLY A 49 -1.95 -18.28 0.59
C GLY A 49 -2.17 -16.92 1.25
N PHE A 50 -2.05 -16.86 2.58
CA PHE A 50 -2.23 -15.58 3.26
C PHE A 50 -1.27 -14.53 2.75
N TRP A 51 0.00 -14.90 2.59
CA TRP A 51 1.01 -13.94 2.15
C TRP A 51 0.83 -13.55 0.70
N ASP A 52 0.32 -14.46 -0.12
CA ASP A 52 -0.02 -14.12 -1.49
C ASP A 52 -1.19 -13.13 -1.53
N CYS A 53 -2.15 -13.29 -0.64
CA CYS A 53 -3.25 -12.34 -0.54
C CYS A 53 -2.76 -10.95 -0.16
N LEU A 54 -1.78 -10.87 0.73
CA LEU A 54 -1.22 -9.57 1.09
C LEU A 54 -0.50 -8.92 -0.08
N THR A 55 0.21 -9.72 -0.86
CA THR A 55 0.87 -9.22 -2.06
C THR A 55 -0.15 -8.69 -3.06
N ASP A 56 -1.23 -9.43 -3.26
CA ASP A 56 -2.30 -9.01 -4.16
C ASP A 56 -2.96 -7.73 -3.64
N LEU A 57 -3.19 -7.65 -2.34
CA LEU A 57 -3.77 -6.47 -1.73
C LEU A 57 -2.88 -5.25 -1.97
N ASN A 58 -1.58 -5.43 -1.80
CA ASN A 58 -0.64 -4.34 -2.04
C ASN A 58 -0.72 -3.84 -3.47
N GLU A 59 -0.78 -4.76 -4.42
CA GLU A 59 -0.86 -4.39 -5.83
C GLU A 59 -2.16 -3.68 -6.14
N GLU A 60 -3.26 -4.21 -5.63
CA GLU A 60 -4.57 -3.60 -5.85
C GLU A 60 -4.61 -2.20 -5.25
N ALA A 61 -4.09 -2.03 -4.05
CA ALA A 61 -4.10 -0.73 -3.39
C ALA A 61 -3.25 0.28 -4.16
N SER A 62 -2.08 -0.15 -4.64
CA SER A 62 -1.22 0.74 -5.41
C SER A 62 -1.89 1.18 -6.70
N ASN A 63 -2.53 0.26 -7.41
CA ASN A 63 -3.21 0.59 -8.64
C ASN A 63 -4.40 1.51 -8.38
N ARG A 64 -5.14 1.25 -7.34
CA ARG A 64 -6.28 2.09 -6.98
C ARG A 64 -5.81 3.50 -6.63
N LEU A 65 -4.71 3.59 -5.89
CA LEU A 65 -4.16 4.89 -5.50
C LEU A 65 -3.81 5.71 -6.73
N GLN A 66 -3.13 5.10 -7.70
CA GLN A 66 -2.75 5.83 -8.90
C GLN A 66 -3.97 6.30 -9.67
N LEU A 67 -4.99 5.47 -9.75
CA LEU A 67 -6.21 5.83 -10.45
C LEU A 67 -6.87 7.03 -9.79
N ILE A 68 -7.00 7.01 -8.47
CA ILE A 68 -7.64 8.10 -7.74
C ILE A 68 -6.84 9.38 -7.91
N ILE A 69 -5.51 9.29 -7.82
CA ILE A 69 -4.66 10.47 -8.01
C ILE A 69 -4.88 11.08 -9.39
N GLN A 70 -4.94 10.25 -10.43
CA GLN A 70 -5.16 10.75 -11.79
C GLN A 70 -6.53 11.39 -11.92
N GLN A 71 -7.54 10.81 -11.33
CA GLN A 71 -8.88 11.38 -11.38
C GLN A 71 -8.94 12.71 -10.66
N MET A 72 -8.30 12.82 -9.52
CA MET A 72 -8.28 14.09 -8.79
C MET A 72 -7.50 15.15 -9.51
N LYS A 73 -6.36 14.79 -10.12
CA LYS A 73 -5.58 15.74 -10.90
C LYS A 73 -6.42 16.34 -12.02
N THR A 74 -7.12 15.48 -12.73
CA THR A 74 -7.97 15.94 -13.81
C THR A 74 -9.09 16.83 -13.30
N ALA A 75 -9.76 16.41 -12.24
CA ALA A 75 -10.88 17.16 -11.70
C ALA A 75 -10.46 18.53 -11.18
N GLU A 76 -9.25 18.64 -10.61
CA GLU A 76 -8.79 19.89 -10.02
C GLU A 76 -7.91 20.69 -10.94
N GLY A 77 -7.72 20.23 -12.18
CA GLY A 77 -6.98 20.99 -13.17
C GLY A 77 -5.50 21.12 -12.89
N ILE A 78 -4.91 20.12 -12.25
CA ILE A 78 -3.49 20.16 -11.93
C ILE A 78 -2.72 19.58 -13.12
N THR A 79 -1.94 20.43 -13.79
CA THR A 79 -1.33 20.07 -15.06
C THR A 79 0.17 20.27 -15.02
N GLU A 80 0.82 19.80 -16.09
CA GLU A 80 2.25 20.06 -16.27
C GLU A 80 2.52 21.55 -16.48
N ASP A 81 1.57 22.27 -17.03
CA ASP A 81 1.71 23.72 -17.15
C ASP A 81 1.83 24.37 -15.79
N LEU A 82 0.99 23.97 -14.85
CA LEU A 82 1.07 24.50 -13.49
C LEU A 82 2.43 24.20 -12.89
N LYS A 83 2.92 22.98 -13.11
CA LYS A 83 4.22 22.60 -12.58
C LYS A 83 5.33 23.50 -13.10
N ARG A 84 5.27 23.84 -14.40
CA ARG A 84 6.27 24.71 -15.00
C ARG A 84 6.14 26.15 -14.53
N LYS A 85 4.91 26.64 -14.37
CA LYS A 85 4.68 28.03 -14.03
C LYS A 85 4.85 28.31 -12.54
N ASP A 86 4.44 27.37 -11.70
CA ASP A 86 4.48 27.56 -10.26
C ASP A 86 4.70 26.22 -9.58
N ALA A 87 5.97 25.83 -9.50
CA ALA A 87 6.32 24.53 -8.98
C ALA A 87 5.88 24.35 -7.53
N MET A 88 5.96 25.42 -6.74
CA MET A 88 5.57 25.32 -5.33
C MET A 88 4.07 25.05 -5.17
N ALA A 89 3.26 25.74 -5.98
CA ALA A 89 1.82 25.48 -5.95
C ALA A 89 1.52 24.07 -6.40
N TRP A 90 2.22 23.61 -7.46
CA TRP A 90 2.02 22.25 -7.95
C TRP A 90 2.35 21.22 -6.86
N ILE A 91 3.47 21.40 -6.16
CA ILE A 91 3.88 20.48 -5.11
C ILE A 91 2.82 20.43 -4.01
N GLY A 92 2.35 21.60 -3.58
CA GLY A 92 1.35 21.65 -2.53
C GLY A 92 0.07 20.95 -2.90
N ARG A 93 -0.39 21.18 -4.13
CA ARG A 93 -1.63 20.53 -4.58
C ARG A 93 -1.46 19.04 -4.75
N MET A 94 -0.31 18.60 -5.27
CA MET A 94 -0.06 17.16 -5.41
C MET A 94 0.03 16.48 -4.06
N ASN A 95 0.66 17.11 -3.07
CA ASN A 95 0.72 16.54 -1.74
C ASN A 95 -0.66 16.39 -1.14
N SER A 96 -1.52 17.39 -1.34
CA SER A 96 -2.89 17.31 -0.87
C SER A 96 -3.65 16.15 -1.53
N ILE A 97 -3.48 16.02 -2.85
CA ILE A 97 -4.15 14.95 -3.59
C ILE A 97 -3.68 13.59 -3.10
N LYS A 98 -2.36 13.43 -2.93
CA LYS A 98 -1.82 12.15 -2.48
C LYS A 98 -2.37 11.78 -1.11
N ALA A 99 -2.42 12.75 -0.19
CA ALA A 99 -2.92 12.47 1.15
C ALA A 99 -4.38 12.04 1.13
N ARG A 100 -5.21 12.74 0.35
CA ARG A 100 -6.61 12.40 0.26
C ARG A 100 -6.83 11.05 -0.42
N ALA A 101 -6.06 10.78 -1.47
CA ALA A 101 -6.17 9.51 -2.19
C ALA A 101 -5.75 8.35 -1.30
N GLU A 102 -4.68 8.53 -0.52
CA GLU A 102 -4.23 7.49 0.38
C GLU A 102 -5.28 7.18 1.43
N GLU A 103 -5.93 8.20 1.94
CA GLU A 103 -6.96 7.98 2.95
C GLU A 103 -8.13 7.18 2.37
N ILE A 104 -8.50 7.48 1.13
CA ILE A 104 -9.55 6.73 0.48
C ILE A 104 -9.17 5.25 0.33
N VAL A 105 -7.95 4.99 -0.13
CA VAL A 105 -7.49 3.61 -0.31
C VAL A 105 -7.46 2.88 1.02
N ILE A 106 -6.97 3.54 2.07
CA ILE A 106 -6.91 2.93 3.39
C ILE A 106 -8.28 2.49 3.84
N HIS A 107 -9.27 3.35 3.69
CA HIS A 107 -10.62 3.00 4.12
C HIS A 107 -11.26 1.96 3.24
N GLU A 108 -10.97 1.97 1.95
CA GLU A 108 -11.59 1.03 1.03
C GLU A 108 -11.01 -0.36 1.13
N LEU A 109 -9.70 -0.49 1.31
CA LEU A 109 -9.03 -1.76 1.17
C LEU A 109 -8.35 -2.27 2.43
N ILE A 110 -7.99 -1.38 3.34
CA ILE A 110 -7.21 -1.77 4.51
C ILE A 110 -8.10 -1.92 5.75
N TYR A 111 -8.89 -0.89 6.05
CA TYR A 111 -9.69 -0.85 7.28
C TYR A 111 -11.16 -1.12 7.00
N THR A 112 -11.46 -1.87 5.97
CA THR A 112 -12.86 -2.07 5.58
C THR A 112 -13.70 -2.67 6.68
N GLU A 113 -13.11 -3.48 7.53
CA GLU A 113 -13.88 -4.19 8.54
C GLU A 113 -14.32 -3.29 9.69
N GLU A 114 -13.68 -2.16 9.83
CA GLU A 114 -14.09 -1.23 10.88
C GLU A 114 -15.31 -0.42 10.49
N GLU A 115 -15.73 -0.55 9.26
CA GLU A 115 -16.88 0.22 8.77
C GLU A 115 -18.20 -0.46 8.99
N LYS A 116 -18.18 -1.60 9.61
CA LYS A 116 -19.41 -2.33 9.87
C LYS A 116 -20.26 -1.78 10.97
#